data_1d444e28fda7b1605c24176f79a7e45f
#
_entry.id   1d444e28fda7b1605c24176f79a7e45f
#
_cell.length_a   1.000
_cell.length_b   1.000
_cell.length_c   1.000
_cell.angle_alpha   90.00
_cell.angle_beta   90.00
_cell.angle_gamma   90.00
#
_symmetry.space_group_name_H-M   'P 1'
#
loop_
_entity.id
_entity.type
_entity.pdbx_description
1 polymer ?
#
loop_
_entity_poly.entity_id
_entity_poly.type
_entity_poly.pdbx_seq_one_letter_code
_entity_poly.pdbx_strand_id
1 'polypeptide(L)'
;MSRKNKKVRMSSRIDLADALRKESSLSAFTFDGPYRLTGHDLLDNMYCADNGRWYETPVDWYGLARAARQTSWHQSALYFKRNVLLGCYIPHPLLSRQDFSALALDWFVFGNAFLELRSNMLGEPLKLRHALAKYMRRGSDLESWWYVQDGKDAFQFRPGKVCHLMNPDINQEIYGMPEYLGALLSASLSHSADMFRKLYYDNGSHAGCIIYIGAAQVNRESMDSLKETLQGARGGGAFKNVLIHAPNGGKEGVQILPFQQITAKDEFMNVKAAS
;
A
#
# COMPACT_ATOMS: atom_id res chain seq x y z
N MET A 1 -37.95 64.38 7.73
CA MET A 1 -37.24 63.76 6.63
C MET A 1 -35.73 63.95 6.86
N SER A 2 -34.91 62.93 6.60
CA SER A 2 -33.45 62.92 6.65
C SER A 2 -32.77 62.51 7.97
N ARG A 3 -32.73 61.20 8.21
CA ARG A 3 -31.73 60.57 9.10
C ARG A 3 -31.44 59.11 8.72
N LYS A 4 -31.31 58.77 7.43
CA LYS A 4 -31.06 57.37 7.00
C LYS A 4 -29.79 57.14 6.17
N ASN A 5 -29.00 58.13 5.86
CA ASN A 5 -27.89 57.96 4.93
C ASN A 5 -26.48 57.96 5.52
N LYS A 6 -26.32 57.91 6.85
CA LYS A 6 -24.97 57.95 7.46
C LYS A 6 -24.45 56.63 8.03
N LYS A 7 -25.28 55.56 8.08
CA LYS A 7 -24.85 54.26 8.61
C LYS A 7 -24.33 53.26 7.58
N VAL A 8 -24.55 53.47 6.30
CA VAL A 8 -24.16 52.52 5.23
C VAL A 8 -22.71 52.69 4.79
N ARG A 9 -22.07 53.83 5.02
CA ARG A 9 -20.70 54.10 4.60
C ARG A 9 -19.61 53.67 5.57
N MET A 10 -19.97 53.25 6.80
CA MET A 10 -18.99 52.86 7.80
C MET A 10 -18.78 51.32 7.86
N SER A 11 -19.76 50.54 7.37
CA SER A 11 -19.71 49.08 7.30
C SER A 11 -18.74 48.58 6.22
N SER A 12 -18.67 49.23 5.05
CA SER A 12 -17.85 48.78 3.93
C SER A 12 -16.36 49.00 4.13
N ARG A 13 -15.92 49.87 5.03
CA ARG A 13 -14.49 50.07 5.32
C ARG A 13 -13.91 49.05 6.33
N ILE A 14 -14.78 48.54 7.21
CA ILE A 14 -14.36 47.53 8.19
C ILE A 14 -14.23 46.16 7.50
N ASP A 15 -15.14 45.84 6.57
CA ASP A 15 -15.10 44.60 5.82
C ASP A 15 -13.88 44.48 4.87
N LEU A 16 -13.45 45.62 4.31
CA LEU A 16 -12.25 45.63 3.43
C LEU A 16 -10.95 45.49 4.20
N ALA A 17 -10.89 46.04 5.42
CA ALA A 17 -9.72 45.91 6.29
C ALA A 17 -9.60 44.50 6.89
N ASP A 18 -10.73 43.85 7.17
CA ASP A 18 -10.77 42.48 7.63
C ASP A 18 -10.53 41.47 6.49
N ALA A 19 -10.96 41.77 5.27
CA ALA A 19 -10.62 40.98 4.08
C ALA A 19 -9.12 41.07 3.75
N LEU A 20 -8.51 42.26 3.84
CA LEU A 20 -7.07 42.46 3.63
C LEU A 20 -6.21 41.87 4.76
N ARG A 21 -6.73 41.78 5.98
CA ARG A 21 -6.08 41.04 7.09
C ARG A 21 -6.16 39.53 6.91
N LYS A 22 -7.20 39.01 6.26
CA LYS A 22 -7.31 37.57 5.95
C LYS A 22 -6.35 37.10 4.86
N GLU A 23 -5.93 37.99 3.95
CA GLU A 23 -4.96 37.64 2.90
C GLU A 23 -3.50 37.64 3.36
N SER A 24 -3.19 38.15 4.53
CA SER A 24 -1.82 38.18 5.07
C SER A 24 -1.56 37.15 6.20
N SER A 25 -2.50 36.29 6.49
CA SER A 25 -2.25 35.20 7.46
C SER A 25 -1.44 34.11 6.78
N LEU A 26 -0.16 34.04 7.15
CA LEU A 26 0.69 32.89 6.87
C LEU A 26 0.05 31.66 7.53
N SER A 27 -0.72 30.88 6.80
CA SER A 27 -1.24 29.62 7.30
C SER A 27 -0.12 28.59 7.23
N ALA A 28 0.55 28.37 8.35
CA ALA A 28 1.44 27.24 8.51
C ALA A 28 0.58 25.99 8.61
N PHE A 29 0.63 25.13 7.59
CA PHE A 29 0.09 23.78 7.67
C PHE A 29 1.12 22.91 8.37
N THR A 30 0.82 22.43 9.55
CA THR A 30 1.47 21.26 10.11
C THR A 30 0.95 20.06 9.32
N PHE A 31 1.86 19.37 8.64
CA PHE A 31 1.56 18.02 8.17
C PHE A 31 1.22 17.19 9.41
N ASP A 32 0.21 16.36 9.31
CA ASP A 32 -0.12 15.39 10.35
C ASP A 32 1.17 14.74 10.84
N GLY A 33 1.31 14.68 12.17
CA GLY A 33 2.51 14.15 12.81
C GLY A 33 2.82 12.74 12.26
N PRO A 34 4.06 12.27 12.43
CA PRO A 34 4.44 10.97 11.89
C PRO A 34 3.42 9.95 12.37
N TYR A 35 2.74 9.30 11.42
CA TYR A 35 1.93 8.12 11.69
C TYR A 35 2.79 7.20 12.55
N ARG A 36 2.38 6.98 13.77
CA ARG A 36 2.97 5.91 14.56
C ARG A 36 2.58 4.61 13.86
N LEU A 37 3.44 4.14 12.98
CA LEU A 37 3.52 2.74 12.60
C LEU A 37 4.02 1.96 13.83
N THR A 38 3.33 2.14 14.95
CA THR A 38 3.46 1.21 16.05
C THR A 38 2.88 -0.08 15.51
N GLY A 39 3.66 -1.14 15.56
CA GLY A 39 3.31 -2.47 15.09
C GLY A 39 2.04 -3.07 15.70
N HIS A 40 1.31 -2.32 16.50
CA HIS A 40 0.01 -2.60 17.03
C HIS A 40 -1.03 -2.85 15.93
N ASP A 41 -1.09 -2.02 14.87
CA ASP A 41 -2.18 -2.14 13.90
C ASP A 41 -2.09 -3.40 13.01
N LEU A 42 -0.91 -3.99 12.85
CA LEU A 42 -0.72 -5.18 12.02
C LEU A 42 -0.82 -6.48 12.83
N LEU A 43 -0.57 -6.43 14.15
CA LEU A 43 -0.49 -7.61 15.01
C LEU A 43 -1.60 -7.66 16.09
N ASP A 44 -2.21 -6.52 16.43
CA ASP A 44 -3.17 -6.46 17.54
C ASP A 44 -4.60 -6.89 17.17
N ASN A 45 -4.96 -6.94 15.88
CA ASN A 45 -6.30 -7.32 15.43
C ASN A 45 -6.30 -8.63 14.63
N MET A 46 -5.63 -9.67 15.12
CA MET A 46 -5.71 -11.01 14.52
C MET A 46 -7.03 -11.71 14.84
N TYR A 47 -8.13 -10.96 14.86
CA TYR A 47 -9.45 -11.48 15.11
C TYR A 47 -10.13 -11.89 13.81
N CYS A 48 -10.68 -13.11 13.78
CA CYS A 48 -11.50 -13.60 12.67
C CYS A 48 -12.95 -13.19 12.88
N ALA A 49 -13.42 -12.17 12.18
CA ALA A 49 -14.80 -11.74 12.26
C ALA A 49 -15.73 -12.82 11.67
N ASP A 50 -16.75 -13.21 12.42
CA ASP A 50 -17.82 -14.08 11.93
C ASP A 50 -18.91 -13.22 11.26
N ASN A 51 -19.22 -13.50 10.00
CA ASN A 51 -20.30 -12.83 9.25
C ASN A 51 -21.62 -13.65 9.26
N GLY A 52 -21.71 -14.70 10.10
CA GLY A 52 -22.87 -15.58 10.23
C GLY A 52 -22.90 -16.72 9.22
N ARG A 53 -21.99 -16.78 8.25
CA ARG A 53 -21.82 -17.88 7.28
C ARG A 53 -20.41 -18.47 7.34
N TRP A 54 -19.40 -17.63 7.48
CA TRP A 54 -18.00 -18.02 7.58
C TRP A 54 -17.20 -16.98 8.39
N TYR A 55 -16.04 -17.38 8.83
CA TYR A 55 -15.04 -16.51 9.43
C TYR A 55 -14.22 -15.81 8.36
N GLU A 56 -14.09 -14.49 8.47
CA GLU A 56 -13.16 -13.73 7.66
C GLU A 56 -11.70 -13.99 8.09
N THR A 57 -10.77 -13.73 7.19
CA THR A 57 -9.36 -13.98 7.47
C THR A 57 -8.78 -12.94 8.43
N PRO A 58 -7.89 -13.33 9.37
CA PRO A 58 -7.33 -12.42 10.37
C PRO A 58 -6.47 -11.31 9.74
N VAL A 59 -5.93 -11.58 8.55
CA VAL A 59 -5.14 -10.64 7.74
C VAL A 59 -5.71 -10.66 6.33
N ASP A 60 -5.66 -9.52 5.64
CA ASP A 60 -6.08 -9.45 4.23
C ASP A 60 -5.21 -10.36 3.34
N TRP A 61 -5.74 -11.50 2.94
CA TRP A 61 -5.04 -12.44 2.05
C TRP A 61 -4.81 -11.90 0.64
N TYR A 62 -5.62 -10.95 0.18
CA TYR A 62 -5.34 -10.24 -1.07
C TYR A 62 -4.13 -9.31 -0.91
N GLY A 63 -4.02 -8.67 0.25
CA GLY A 63 -2.84 -7.88 0.64
C GLY A 63 -1.59 -8.76 0.72
N LEU A 64 -1.65 -9.92 1.37
CA LEU A 64 -0.53 -10.87 1.43
C LEU A 64 -0.12 -11.38 0.04
N ALA A 65 -1.07 -11.69 -0.83
CA ALA A 65 -0.79 -12.11 -2.20
C ALA A 65 -0.07 -11.01 -3.01
N ARG A 66 -0.39 -9.74 -2.76
CA ARG A 66 0.32 -8.58 -3.35
C ARG A 66 1.69 -8.41 -2.72
N ALA A 67 1.78 -8.46 -1.39
CA ALA A 67 3.02 -8.33 -0.65
C ALA A 67 4.06 -9.40 -1.03
N ALA A 68 3.63 -10.63 -1.30
CA ALA A 68 4.50 -11.72 -1.76
C ALA A 68 5.26 -11.40 -3.06
N ARG A 69 4.79 -10.44 -3.87
CA ARG A 69 5.42 -9.97 -5.12
C ARG A 69 5.97 -8.55 -5.05
N GLN A 70 5.89 -7.92 -3.90
CA GLN A 70 6.23 -6.51 -3.74
C GLN A 70 7.72 -6.24 -3.93
N THR A 71 8.57 -7.14 -3.46
CA THR A 71 10.02 -7.07 -3.62
C THR A 71 10.56 -8.33 -4.28
N SER A 72 11.59 -8.19 -5.12
CA SER A 72 12.23 -9.30 -5.81
C SER A 72 12.85 -10.32 -4.83
N TRP A 73 13.45 -9.83 -3.75
CA TRP A 73 14.08 -10.67 -2.72
C TRP A 73 13.05 -11.54 -1.99
N HIS A 74 11.95 -10.95 -1.55
CA HIS A 74 10.89 -11.67 -0.85
C HIS A 74 10.26 -12.74 -1.75
N GLN A 75 9.90 -12.35 -2.98
CA GLN A 75 9.37 -13.29 -3.96
C GLN A 75 10.32 -14.44 -4.22
N SER A 76 11.62 -14.14 -4.43
CA SER A 76 12.62 -15.16 -4.71
C SER A 76 12.79 -16.14 -3.55
N ALA A 77 12.76 -15.67 -2.30
CA ALA A 77 12.84 -16.50 -1.11
C ALA A 77 11.65 -17.47 -1.00
N LEU A 78 10.43 -16.98 -1.24
CA LEU A 78 9.22 -17.83 -1.23
C LEU A 78 9.27 -18.91 -2.32
N TYR A 79 9.65 -18.53 -3.53
CA TYR A 79 9.79 -19.50 -4.64
C TYR A 79 10.94 -20.48 -4.42
N PHE A 80 12.03 -20.04 -3.81
CA PHE A 80 13.14 -20.94 -3.43
C PHE A 80 12.66 -21.99 -2.43
N LYS A 81 12.01 -21.59 -1.32
CA LYS A 81 11.43 -22.52 -0.34
C LYS A 81 10.50 -23.54 -1.01
N ARG A 82 9.57 -23.05 -1.87
CA ARG A 82 8.69 -23.92 -2.65
C ARG A 82 9.45 -24.91 -3.53
N ASN A 83 10.48 -24.46 -4.24
CA ASN A 83 11.23 -25.31 -5.16
C ASN A 83 12.04 -26.39 -4.42
N VAL A 84 12.60 -26.05 -3.26
CA VAL A 84 13.30 -27.03 -2.39
C VAL A 84 12.30 -28.09 -1.93
N LEU A 85 11.13 -27.69 -1.42
CA LEU A 85 10.08 -28.61 -0.98
C LEU A 85 9.59 -29.49 -2.14
N LEU A 86 9.41 -28.90 -3.33
CA LEU A 86 9.02 -29.63 -4.54
C LEU A 86 10.10 -30.62 -5.02
N GLY A 87 11.38 -30.37 -4.72
CA GLY A 87 12.49 -31.31 -4.95
C GLY A 87 12.40 -32.57 -4.10
N CYS A 88 11.83 -32.44 -2.90
CA CYS A 88 11.61 -33.55 -1.97
C CYS A 88 10.27 -34.29 -2.18
N TYR A 89 9.47 -33.86 -3.18
CA TYR A 89 8.15 -34.45 -3.42
C TYR A 89 8.24 -35.88 -3.93
N ILE A 90 7.63 -36.82 -3.19
CA ILE A 90 7.45 -38.20 -3.62
C ILE A 90 6.11 -38.31 -4.36
N PRO A 91 6.10 -38.77 -5.63
CA PRO A 91 4.87 -38.89 -6.41
C PRO A 91 3.79 -39.70 -5.70
N HIS A 92 2.56 -39.15 -5.65
CA HIS A 92 1.42 -39.80 -5.06
C HIS A 92 0.28 -39.95 -6.10
N PRO A 93 -0.43 -41.09 -6.17
CA PRO A 93 -1.44 -41.33 -7.20
C PRO A 93 -2.57 -40.28 -7.23
N LEU A 94 -2.97 -39.78 -6.07
CA LEU A 94 -4.06 -38.82 -5.94
C LEU A 94 -3.63 -37.34 -6.05
N LEU A 95 -2.34 -37.04 -5.84
CA LEU A 95 -1.85 -35.65 -5.79
C LEU A 95 -0.86 -35.42 -6.92
N SER A 96 -1.14 -34.51 -7.81
CA SER A 96 -0.21 -34.15 -8.88
C SER A 96 0.93 -33.26 -8.35
N ARG A 97 2.11 -33.34 -8.99
CA ARG A 97 3.24 -32.45 -8.66
C ARG A 97 2.88 -30.96 -8.79
N GLN A 98 1.99 -30.64 -9.74
CA GLN A 98 1.51 -29.26 -9.93
C GLN A 98 0.64 -28.80 -8.78
N ASP A 99 -0.34 -29.62 -8.34
CA ASP A 99 -1.19 -29.29 -7.19
C ASP A 99 -0.36 -29.19 -5.90
N PHE A 100 0.65 -30.06 -5.72
CA PHE A 100 1.58 -29.97 -4.60
C PHE A 100 2.44 -28.70 -4.63
N SER A 101 2.91 -28.27 -5.81
CA SER A 101 3.64 -27.02 -5.96
C SER A 101 2.81 -25.79 -5.61
N ALA A 102 1.53 -25.78 -6.00
CA ALA A 102 0.60 -24.71 -5.67
C ALA A 102 0.25 -24.71 -4.18
N LEU A 103 0.02 -25.89 -3.59
CA LEU A 103 -0.20 -26.08 -2.16
C LEU A 103 0.98 -25.54 -1.33
N ALA A 104 2.20 -25.89 -1.71
CA ALA A 104 3.42 -25.43 -1.05
C ALA A 104 3.56 -23.90 -1.12
N LEU A 105 3.20 -23.29 -2.26
CA LEU A 105 3.25 -21.84 -2.39
C LEU A 105 2.23 -21.16 -1.49
N ASP A 106 0.99 -21.67 -1.44
CA ASP A 106 -0.05 -21.15 -0.55
C ASP A 106 0.35 -21.25 0.93
N TRP A 107 0.96 -22.38 1.32
CA TRP A 107 1.50 -22.55 2.66
C TRP A 107 2.51 -21.47 3.03
N PHE A 108 3.47 -21.20 2.16
CA PHE A 108 4.50 -20.18 2.44
C PHE A 108 3.95 -18.75 2.39
N VAL A 109 2.95 -18.47 1.55
CA VAL A 109 2.40 -17.11 1.38
C VAL A 109 1.35 -16.78 2.43
N PHE A 110 0.47 -17.73 2.76
CA PHE A 110 -0.69 -17.47 3.64
C PHE A 110 -0.60 -18.17 5.00
N GLY A 111 0.36 -19.07 5.19
CA GLY A 111 0.36 -19.98 6.35
C GLY A 111 -0.78 -20.97 6.32
N ASN A 112 -1.50 -21.07 5.22
CA ASN A 112 -2.67 -21.94 5.02
C ASN A 112 -2.60 -22.56 3.64
N ALA A 113 -2.95 -23.85 3.55
CA ALA A 113 -3.03 -24.54 2.29
C ALA A 113 -4.19 -25.53 2.30
N PHE A 114 -4.87 -25.67 1.17
CA PHE A 114 -6.12 -26.42 1.09
C PHE A 114 -6.08 -27.41 -0.07
N LEU A 115 -6.55 -28.64 0.21
CA LEU A 115 -6.78 -29.67 -0.79
C LEU A 115 -8.25 -30.09 -0.80
N GLU A 116 -8.87 -30.07 -1.96
CA GLU A 116 -10.19 -30.66 -2.20
C GLU A 116 -10.03 -32.13 -2.59
N LEU A 117 -10.68 -33.01 -1.87
CA LEU A 117 -10.82 -34.40 -2.25
C LEU A 117 -11.98 -34.58 -3.24
N ARG A 118 -11.65 -34.80 -4.50
CA ARG A 118 -12.62 -35.17 -5.53
C ARG A 118 -12.83 -36.67 -5.53
N SER A 119 -14.10 -37.10 -5.51
CA SER A 119 -14.51 -38.51 -5.54
C SER A 119 -15.27 -38.79 -6.83
N ASN A 120 -15.26 -40.06 -7.21
CA ASN A 120 -16.12 -40.56 -8.29
C ASN A 120 -17.58 -40.64 -7.82
N MET A 121 -18.48 -41.09 -8.66
CA MET A 121 -19.92 -41.25 -8.34
C MET A 121 -20.18 -42.30 -7.27
N LEU A 122 -19.26 -43.24 -7.07
CA LEU A 122 -19.35 -44.29 -6.05
C LEU A 122 -18.78 -43.84 -4.71
N GLY A 123 -18.25 -42.60 -4.62
CA GLY A 123 -17.68 -42.05 -3.39
C GLY A 123 -16.18 -42.32 -3.21
N GLU A 124 -15.56 -43.11 -4.08
CA GLU A 124 -14.13 -43.42 -4.00
C GLU A 124 -13.25 -42.22 -4.31
N PRO A 125 -12.11 -42.07 -3.64
CA PRO A 125 -11.17 -40.97 -3.87
C PRO A 125 -10.57 -41.06 -5.29
N LEU A 126 -10.75 -39.99 -6.08
CA LEU A 126 -10.27 -39.92 -7.45
C LEU A 126 -9.00 -39.03 -7.55
N LYS A 127 -9.04 -37.90 -6.91
CA LYS A 127 -7.95 -36.88 -7.00
C LYS A 127 -8.02 -35.89 -5.86
N LEU A 128 -6.83 -35.48 -5.37
CA LEU A 128 -6.64 -34.31 -4.53
C LEU A 128 -6.32 -33.11 -5.43
N ARG A 129 -7.09 -32.05 -5.31
CA ARG A 129 -6.91 -30.83 -6.09
C ARG A 129 -6.64 -29.65 -5.17
N HIS A 130 -5.66 -28.85 -5.53
CA HIS A 130 -5.38 -27.61 -4.83
C HIS A 130 -6.56 -26.64 -4.92
N ALA A 131 -7.00 -26.12 -3.77
CA ALA A 131 -7.96 -25.03 -3.66
C ALA A 131 -7.21 -23.78 -3.18
N LEU A 132 -7.26 -22.69 -3.97
CA LEU A 132 -6.46 -21.49 -3.75
C LEU A 132 -6.83 -20.85 -2.40
N ALA A 133 -5.86 -20.78 -1.48
CA ALA A 133 -6.08 -20.37 -0.10
C ALA A 133 -6.77 -19.02 0.02
N LYS A 134 -6.41 -18.02 -0.78
CA LYS A 134 -6.98 -16.67 -0.69
C LYS A 134 -8.49 -16.60 -0.80
N TYR A 135 -9.14 -17.62 -1.41
CA TYR A 135 -10.59 -17.71 -1.56
C TYR A 135 -11.24 -18.64 -0.55
N MET A 136 -10.47 -19.38 0.23
CA MET A 136 -11.00 -20.33 1.21
C MET A 136 -11.42 -19.62 2.48
N ARG A 137 -12.60 -19.98 3.00
CA ARG A 137 -13.12 -19.47 4.26
C ARG A 137 -13.64 -20.63 5.10
N ARG A 138 -13.38 -20.58 6.40
CA ARG A 138 -13.91 -21.52 7.39
C ARG A 138 -15.35 -21.14 7.70
N GLY A 139 -16.29 -22.11 7.65
CA GLY A 139 -17.67 -21.86 8.04
C GLY A 139 -17.82 -21.51 9.52
N SER A 140 -18.87 -20.76 9.87
CA SER A 140 -19.18 -20.39 11.26
C SER A 140 -19.44 -21.61 12.15
N ASP A 141 -19.79 -22.77 11.54
CA ASP A 141 -19.93 -24.08 12.20
C ASP A 141 -18.58 -24.73 12.53
N LEU A 142 -17.46 -24.18 12.13
CA LEU A 142 -16.11 -24.72 12.25
C LEU A 142 -15.89 -26.09 11.57
N GLU A 143 -16.86 -26.58 10.79
CA GLU A 143 -16.76 -27.85 10.07
C GLU A 143 -16.77 -27.69 8.56
N SER A 144 -17.55 -26.72 8.06
CA SER A 144 -17.69 -26.47 6.63
C SER A 144 -16.62 -25.55 6.07
N TRP A 145 -16.49 -25.60 4.75
CA TRP A 145 -15.58 -24.75 4.00
C TRP A 145 -16.30 -24.07 2.86
N TRP A 146 -15.97 -22.80 2.64
CA TRP A 146 -16.52 -21.98 1.60
C TRP A 146 -15.43 -21.48 0.65
N TYR A 147 -15.78 -21.41 -0.62
CA TYR A 147 -14.95 -20.75 -1.63
C TYR A 147 -15.59 -19.44 -2.01
N VAL A 148 -14.97 -18.34 -1.61
CA VAL A 148 -15.50 -16.97 -1.74
C VAL A 148 -14.61 -16.20 -2.67
N GLN A 149 -15.09 -15.92 -3.87
CA GLN A 149 -14.38 -15.16 -4.89
C GLN A 149 -15.17 -13.91 -5.22
N ASP A 150 -14.48 -12.74 -5.29
CA ASP A 150 -15.13 -11.47 -5.60
C ASP A 150 -15.92 -11.53 -6.90
N GLY A 151 -17.16 -11.01 -6.85
CA GLY A 151 -18.08 -10.96 -8.00
C GLY A 151 -18.69 -12.30 -8.40
N LYS A 152 -18.54 -13.35 -7.58
CA LYS A 152 -19.18 -14.66 -7.79
C LYS A 152 -19.93 -15.11 -6.55
N ASP A 153 -20.93 -15.99 -6.76
CA ASP A 153 -21.62 -16.63 -5.64
C ASP A 153 -20.66 -17.51 -4.83
N ALA A 154 -20.77 -17.45 -3.50
CA ALA A 154 -19.98 -18.27 -2.62
C ALA A 154 -20.38 -19.74 -2.76
N PHE A 155 -19.41 -20.61 -2.92
CA PHE A 155 -19.60 -22.06 -3.06
C PHE A 155 -19.20 -22.76 -1.76
N GLN A 156 -20.09 -23.59 -1.24
CA GLN A 156 -19.81 -24.44 -0.06
C GLN A 156 -19.36 -25.83 -0.50
N PHE A 157 -18.22 -26.27 0.03
CA PHE A 157 -17.74 -27.64 -0.19
C PHE A 157 -18.58 -28.64 0.58
N ARG A 158 -18.67 -29.87 0.07
CA ARG A 158 -19.30 -30.97 0.79
C ARG A 158 -18.49 -31.27 2.06
N PRO A 159 -19.15 -31.61 3.19
CA PRO A 159 -18.49 -31.97 4.44
C PRO A 159 -17.41 -33.06 4.24
N GLY A 160 -16.29 -32.91 4.92
CA GLY A 160 -15.17 -33.86 4.86
C GLY A 160 -14.40 -33.92 3.55
N LYS A 161 -14.65 -33.00 2.57
CA LYS A 161 -13.97 -33.01 1.27
C LYS A 161 -12.83 -32.01 1.18
N VAL A 162 -12.58 -31.22 2.20
CA VAL A 162 -11.47 -30.26 2.24
C VAL A 162 -10.52 -30.63 3.37
N CYS A 163 -9.25 -30.80 3.02
CA CYS A 163 -8.15 -30.89 3.96
C CYS A 163 -7.50 -29.53 4.09
N HIS A 164 -7.43 -29.00 5.31
CA HIS A 164 -6.76 -27.75 5.64
C HIS A 164 -5.43 -28.05 6.33
N LEU A 165 -4.35 -27.56 5.76
CA LEU A 165 -3.03 -27.52 6.36
C LEU A 165 -2.81 -26.11 6.88
N MET A 166 -2.49 -25.98 8.16
CA MET A 166 -2.39 -24.72 8.87
C MET A 166 -1.02 -24.60 9.54
N ASN A 167 -0.35 -23.46 9.32
CA ASN A 167 0.84 -23.11 10.09
C ASN A 167 0.37 -22.51 11.43
N PRO A 168 0.58 -23.21 12.57
CA PRO A 168 0.02 -22.77 13.84
C PRO A 168 0.61 -21.45 14.31
N ASP A 169 -0.22 -20.60 14.89
CA ASP A 169 0.17 -19.36 15.54
C ASP A 169 -0.47 -19.27 16.91
N ILE A 170 0.24 -18.69 17.89
CA ILE A 170 -0.23 -18.61 19.27
C ILE A 170 -1.43 -17.67 19.45
N ASN A 171 -1.66 -16.77 18.52
CA ASN A 171 -2.72 -15.77 18.57
C ASN A 171 -3.88 -16.11 17.62
N GLN A 172 -3.87 -17.30 16.97
CA GLN A 172 -4.84 -17.63 15.95
C GLN A 172 -5.21 -19.11 15.96
N GLU A 173 -6.52 -19.41 16.04
CA GLU A 173 -7.03 -20.78 16.14
C GLU A 173 -7.69 -21.27 14.84
N ILE A 174 -8.26 -20.34 14.04
CA ILE A 174 -9.10 -20.69 12.88
C ILE A 174 -8.27 -20.84 11.62
N TYR A 175 -7.26 -19.94 11.47
CA TYR A 175 -6.36 -19.93 10.34
C TYR A 175 -4.90 -19.93 10.79
N GLY A 176 -4.03 -20.45 9.95
CA GLY A 176 -2.60 -20.33 10.14
C GLY A 176 -2.09 -18.95 9.76
N MET A 177 -0.89 -18.61 10.22
CA MET A 177 -0.22 -17.35 9.91
C MET A 177 1.09 -17.60 9.17
N PRO A 178 1.45 -16.77 8.18
CA PRO A 178 2.71 -16.92 7.47
C PRO A 178 3.89 -16.52 8.35
N GLU A 179 4.98 -17.29 8.29
CA GLU A 179 6.20 -17.07 9.08
C GLU A 179 6.83 -15.69 8.87
N TYR A 180 6.68 -15.12 7.66
CA TYR A 180 7.31 -13.85 7.30
C TYR A 180 6.50 -12.61 7.73
N LEU A 181 5.39 -12.78 8.44
CA LEU A 181 4.51 -11.66 8.80
C LEU A 181 5.26 -10.54 9.52
N GLY A 182 6.16 -10.89 10.44
CA GLY A 182 7.02 -9.92 11.13
C GLY A 182 8.01 -9.18 10.23
N ALA A 183 8.34 -9.75 9.06
CA ALA A 183 9.23 -9.13 8.10
C ALA A 183 8.52 -8.22 7.07
N LEU A 184 7.18 -8.16 7.08
CA LEU A 184 6.42 -7.36 6.09
C LEU A 184 6.76 -5.88 6.15
N LEU A 185 7.01 -5.33 7.33
CA LEU A 185 7.41 -3.94 7.49
C LEU A 185 8.75 -3.66 6.79
N SER A 186 9.74 -4.52 6.98
CA SER A 186 11.05 -4.41 6.31
C SER A 186 10.93 -4.56 4.79
N ALA A 187 10.09 -5.49 4.32
CA ALA A 187 9.81 -5.67 2.90
C ALA A 187 9.13 -4.44 2.30
N SER A 188 8.16 -3.83 3.01
CA SER A 188 7.49 -2.61 2.59
C SER A 188 8.44 -1.42 2.53
N LEU A 189 9.35 -1.28 3.51
CA LEU A 189 10.38 -0.24 3.51
C LEU A 189 11.34 -0.41 2.34
N SER A 190 11.80 -1.63 2.07
CA SER A 190 12.65 -1.94 0.91
C SER A 190 11.95 -1.58 -0.41
N HIS A 191 10.67 -1.93 -0.56
CA HIS A 191 9.89 -1.56 -1.73
C HIS A 191 9.78 -0.04 -1.89
N SER A 192 9.50 0.69 -0.80
CA SER A 192 9.42 2.16 -0.83
C SER A 192 10.75 2.79 -1.22
N ALA A 193 11.87 2.23 -0.74
CA ALA A 193 13.20 2.67 -1.13
C ALA A 193 13.49 2.42 -2.63
N ASP A 194 13.09 1.28 -3.17
CA ASP A 194 13.24 0.97 -4.59
C ASP A 194 12.36 1.87 -5.46
N MET A 195 11.12 2.15 -5.03
CA MET A 195 10.23 3.10 -5.70
C MET A 195 10.79 4.52 -5.67
N PHE A 196 11.33 4.96 -4.53
CA PHE A 196 12.00 6.25 -4.41
C PHE A 196 13.18 6.35 -5.39
N ARG A 197 14.06 5.34 -5.41
CA ARG A 197 15.20 5.30 -6.33
C ARG A 197 14.73 5.36 -7.79
N LYS A 198 13.75 4.55 -8.14
CA LYS A 198 13.18 4.55 -9.48
C LYS A 198 12.68 5.93 -9.88
N LEU A 199 11.86 6.56 -9.05
CA LEU A 199 11.34 7.90 -9.32
C LEU A 199 12.44 8.95 -9.40
N TYR A 200 13.48 8.85 -8.56
CA TYR A 200 14.63 9.73 -8.59
C TYR A 200 15.39 9.64 -9.92
N TYR A 201 15.64 8.42 -10.43
CA TYR A 201 16.27 8.23 -11.73
C TYR A 201 15.37 8.63 -12.89
N ASP A 202 14.09 8.30 -12.84
CA ASP A 202 13.11 8.68 -13.87
C ASP A 202 12.98 10.21 -14.00
N ASN A 203 13.22 10.97 -12.93
CA ASN A 203 13.25 12.44 -12.91
C ASN A 203 14.65 13.04 -13.21
N GLY A 204 15.54 12.28 -13.79
CA GLY A 204 16.89 12.77 -14.15
C GLY A 204 17.79 13.07 -12.96
N SER A 205 17.62 12.31 -11.84
CA SER A 205 18.39 12.47 -10.60
C SER A 205 18.18 13.80 -9.88
N HIS A 206 16.97 14.37 -9.97
CA HIS A 206 16.58 15.58 -9.28
C HIS A 206 15.46 15.33 -8.28
N ALA A 207 15.65 15.78 -7.04
CA ALA A 207 14.64 15.72 -5.98
C ALA A 207 13.56 16.83 -6.07
N GLY A 208 13.60 17.62 -7.16
CA GLY A 208 12.79 18.80 -7.34
C GLY A 208 13.51 20.08 -6.92
N CYS A 209 12.93 21.22 -7.24
CA CYS A 209 13.47 22.53 -6.89
C CYS A 209 12.36 23.49 -6.46
N ILE A 210 12.73 24.48 -5.66
CA ILE A 210 11.90 25.65 -5.37
C ILE A 210 12.32 26.75 -6.34
N ILE A 211 11.40 27.19 -7.18
CA ILE A 211 11.60 28.33 -8.07
C ILE A 211 10.96 29.53 -7.38
N TYR A 212 11.80 30.45 -6.93
CA TYR A 212 11.39 31.71 -6.30
C TYR A 212 11.43 32.83 -7.31
N ILE A 213 10.33 33.58 -7.46
CA ILE A 213 10.23 34.76 -8.33
C ILE A 213 9.94 35.98 -7.47
N GLY A 214 10.95 36.88 -7.35
CA GLY A 214 10.88 38.12 -6.57
C GLY A 214 10.50 39.36 -7.36
N ALA A 215 10.18 39.25 -8.66
CA ALA A 215 9.84 40.37 -9.49
C ALA A 215 8.51 41.03 -9.07
N ALA A 216 8.51 42.34 -8.85
CA ALA A 216 7.36 43.10 -8.37
C ALA A 216 6.20 43.17 -9.37
N GLN A 217 6.47 43.02 -10.66
CA GLN A 217 5.46 42.99 -11.72
C GLN A 217 5.70 41.80 -12.65
N VAL A 218 4.94 40.71 -12.41
CA VAL A 218 4.86 39.61 -13.35
C VAL A 218 3.46 39.62 -13.96
N ASN A 219 3.39 39.78 -15.30
CA ASN A 219 2.12 39.73 -16.01
C ASN A 219 1.47 38.33 -15.80
N ARG A 220 0.14 38.29 -15.59
CA ARG A 220 -0.60 37.04 -15.39
C ARG A 220 -0.38 36.07 -16.53
N GLU A 221 -0.33 36.53 -17.78
CA GLU A 221 -0.05 35.67 -18.94
C GLU A 221 1.32 34.99 -18.89
N SER A 222 2.35 35.72 -18.42
CA SER A 222 3.70 35.18 -18.24
C SER A 222 3.75 34.14 -17.09
N MET A 223 2.93 34.34 -16.05
CA MET A 223 2.84 33.41 -14.93
C MET A 223 2.12 32.14 -15.33
N ASP A 224 1.08 32.23 -16.13
CA ASP A 224 0.32 31.09 -16.60
C ASP A 224 1.10 30.27 -17.62
N SER A 225 1.81 30.90 -18.58
CA SER A 225 2.73 30.21 -19.49
C SER A 225 3.91 29.54 -18.74
N LEU A 226 4.40 30.14 -17.66
CA LEU A 226 5.43 29.52 -16.81
C LEU A 226 4.90 28.31 -16.06
N LYS A 227 3.66 28.40 -15.54
CA LYS A 227 2.97 27.25 -14.92
C LYS A 227 2.76 26.11 -15.90
N GLU A 228 2.30 26.41 -17.12
CA GLU A 228 2.11 25.40 -18.17
C GLU A 228 3.43 24.73 -18.56
N THR A 229 4.50 25.52 -18.73
CA THR A 229 5.83 25.00 -19.04
C THR A 229 6.34 24.10 -17.91
N LEU A 230 6.18 24.51 -16.65
CA LEU A 230 6.56 23.73 -15.48
C LEU A 230 5.66 22.49 -15.28
N GLN A 231 4.39 22.57 -15.69
CA GLN A 231 3.50 21.41 -15.70
C GLN A 231 3.83 20.42 -16.81
N GLY A 232 4.23 20.91 -17.98
CA GLY A 232 4.70 20.10 -19.10
C GLY A 232 6.05 19.44 -18.86
N ALA A 233 6.93 20.08 -18.08
CA ALA A 233 8.21 19.53 -17.64
C ALA A 233 8.09 18.49 -16.50
N ARG A 234 6.87 18.21 -16.03
CA ARG A 234 6.62 17.19 -15.03
C ARG A 234 6.75 15.79 -15.64
N GLY A 235 7.87 15.13 -15.38
CA GLY A 235 7.84 13.67 -15.34
C GLY A 235 6.81 13.23 -14.29
N GLY A 236 6.04 12.17 -14.54
CA GLY A 236 4.94 11.68 -13.69
C GLY A 236 5.34 11.16 -12.30
N GLY A 237 6.28 11.85 -11.62
CA GLY A 237 6.91 11.43 -10.37
C GLY A 237 6.47 12.21 -9.13
N ALA A 238 6.78 11.65 -7.97
CA ALA A 238 6.49 12.22 -6.65
C ALA A 238 7.26 13.52 -6.35
N PHE A 239 8.32 13.82 -7.09
CA PHE A 239 9.13 15.00 -6.91
C PHE A 239 8.53 16.18 -7.67
N LYS A 240 8.06 17.17 -6.93
CA LYS A 240 7.36 18.34 -7.48
C LYS A 240 8.25 19.58 -7.36
N ASN A 241 8.34 20.33 -8.45
CA ASN A 241 8.88 21.69 -8.39
C ASN A 241 7.84 22.60 -7.73
N VAL A 242 8.27 23.43 -6.80
CA VAL A 242 7.42 24.41 -6.13
C VAL A 242 7.72 25.78 -6.71
N LEU A 243 6.70 26.45 -7.24
CA LEU A 243 6.79 27.82 -7.71
C LEU A 243 6.28 28.76 -6.61
N ILE A 244 7.13 29.67 -6.15
CA ILE A 244 6.80 30.70 -5.17
C ILE A 244 6.94 32.08 -5.85
N HIS A 245 5.85 32.81 -5.91
CA HIS A 245 5.87 34.21 -6.32
C HIS A 245 5.67 35.13 -5.11
N ALA A 246 6.63 35.97 -4.80
CA ALA A 246 6.58 36.91 -3.69
C ALA A 246 6.92 38.33 -4.20
N PRO A 247 5.96 39.13 -4.61
CA PRO A 247 6.15 40.41 -5.28
C PRO A 247 6.86 41.49 -4.43
N ASN A 248 6.99 41.29 -3.13
CA ASN A 248 7.66 42.19 -2.19
C ASN A 248 8.83 41.53 -1.44
N GLY A 249 9.30 40.40 -1.90
CA GLY A 249 10.47 39.74 -1.33
C GLY A 249 11.72 40.49 -1.73
N GLY A 250 12.56 40.90 -0.77
CA GLY A 250 13.70 41.81 -0.93
C GLY A 250 14.86 41.30 -1.80
N LYS A 251 14.64 40.38 -2.74
CA LYS A 251 15.60 39.93 -3.76
C LYS A 251 14.90 39.92 -5.10
N GLU A 252 15.34 40.85 -5.97
CA GLU A 252 14.88 40.89 -7.35
C GLU A 252 15.46 39.71 -8.14
N GLY A 253 14.62 39.09 -8.97
CA GLY A 253 15.03 38.06 -9.91
C GLY A 253 14.42 36.69 -9.65
N VAL A 254 14.82 35.72 -10.45
CA VAL A 254 14.42 34.29 -10.34
C VAL A 254 15.54 33.53 -9.63
N GLN A 255 15.24 32.92 -8.52
CA GLN A 255 16.16 32.04 -7.79
C GLN A 255 15.66 30.60 -7.86
N ILE A 256 16.51 29.69 -8.27
CA ILE A 256 16.25 28.27 -8.25
C ILE A 256 16.99 27.67 -7.04
N LEU A 257 16.22 27.23 -6.04
CA LEU A 257 16.75 26.58 -4.87
C LEU A 257 16.51 25.07 -5.04
N PRO A 258 17.54 24.28 -5.35
CA PRO A 258 17.38 22.83 -5.35
C PRO A 258 17.01 22.37 -3.94
N PHE A 259 16.05 21.44 -3.81
CA PHE A 259 15.93 20.69 -2.57
C PHE A 259 17.29 20.03 -2.31
N GLN A 260 17.79 20.15 -1.06
CA GLN A 260 19.07 19.58 -0.68
C GLN A 260 19.20 18.20 -1.32
N GLN A 261 20.25 17.99 -2.09
CA GLN A 261 20.61 16.68 -2.55
C GLN A 261 20.79 15.86 -1.27
N ILE A 262 19.82 14.98 -1.00
CA ILE A 262 20.04 13.90 -0.07
C ILE A 262 21.28 13.25 -0.62
N THR A 263 22.37 13.33 0.11
CA THR A 263 23.63 12.73 -0.32
C THR A 263 23.35 11.24 -0.36
N ALA A 264 23.03 10.76 -1.57
CA ALA A 264 22.57 9.40 -1.85
C ALA A 264 23.49 8.33 -1.23
N LYS A 265 24.68 8.75 -0.83
CA LYS A 265 25.69 7.90 -0.24
C LYS A 265 25.35 7.42 1.18
N ASP A 266 24.71 8.25 2.01
CA ASP A 266 24.50 7.90 3.41
C ASP A 266 23.20 7.12 3.64
N GLU A 267 22.11 7.44 2.93
CA GLU A 267 20.87 6.67 3.03
C GLU A 267 20.92 5.34 2.27
N PHE A 268 21.62 5.27 1.13
CA PHE A 268 21.80 4.03 0.39
C PHE A 268 22.68 3.01 1.15
N MET A 269 23.62 3.48 1.94
CA MET A 269 24.46 2.60 2.79
C MET A 269 23.70 2.10 4.01
N ASN A 270 22.85 2.94 4.64
CA ASN A 270 22.08 2.55 5.80
C ASN A 270 20.98 1.52 5.49
N VAL A 271 20.34 1.59 4.32
CA VAL A 271 19.34 0.59 3.90
C VAL A 271 19.98 -0.75 3.55
N LYS A 272 21.22 -0.75 3.00
CA LYS A 272 21.97 -2.00 2.74
C LYS A 272 22.49 -2.67 4.01
N ALA A 273 22.74 -1.91 5.07
CA ALA A 273 23.19 -2.45 6.35
C ALA A 273 22.05 -3.03 7.20
N ALA A 274 20.79 -2.67 6.88
CA ALA A 274 19.59 -3.14 7.58
C ALA A 274 18.85 -4.28 6.86
N SER A 275 19.29 -4.67 5.66
CA SER A 275 18.80 -5.81 4.88
C SER A 275 19.80 -6.97 4.92
#